data_eefc0a1ed26d4269e249ca1c009887a8
#
_entry.id   eefc0a1ed26d4269e249ca1c009887a8
#
_cell.length_a   1.000
_cell.length_b   1.000
_cell.length_c   1.000
_cell.angle_alpha   90.00
_cell.angle_beta   90.00
_cell.angle_gamma   90.00
#
_symmetry.space_group_name_H-M   'P 1'
#
loop_
_entity.id
_entity.type
_entity.pdbx_description
1 polymer ?
#
loop_
_entity_poly.entity_id
_entity_poly.type
_entity_poly.pdbx_seq_one_letter_code
_entity_poly.pdbx_strand_id
1 'polypeptide(L)'
;MCGMSYRSTSDSRAFAEADVLAVEPVVDSIRSLDPLVLSLLVLGLVGLVLGGWWIVRWFRRPPGVRLQRVLREYDEVAVLMHPNPDPDAMSCAMGIGAIAASVDTDATLQFAGEIRHQENRAFRTVLDIDLESVDSNSELAADPVVLVDHNTPRGFTGAQTVEPVAVVDHHPGNGTGTAFTDVRTAYGAASTIVVEYLDEIGASRDGTDGATDLELSAELATGLLYGIQSDTNHLTNGCSKAEFDACAYLFPAIDEDLLDRIANPQVSDDVLRVKATAITEKRIEGPFAVCDVGEITNIDAIPQAADELMHLEGVTAVVVYGEYDGTIHLSGRSRDDRVHMGEALRHAVDDIPMANAGGHARMGGGQVSVDHMNGIGPSDGISRPEFEDRLFAALAGER
;
A
#
# COMPACT_ATOMS: atom_id res chain seq x y z
N MET A 1 -32.63 -20.62 -59.53
CA MET A 1 -31.76 -20.13 -60.63
C MET A 1 -31.08 -18.87 -60.12
N CYS A 2 -29.86 -18.96 -59.74
CA CYS A 2 -28.91 -17.85 -59.72
C CYS A 2 -27.53 -18.47 -59.54
N GLY A 3 -26.76 -18.47 -60.62
CA GLY A 3 -25.44 -19.10 -60.65
C GLY A 3 -24.40 -18.18 -59.99
N MET A 4 -23.60 -18.73 -59.10
CA MET A 4 -22.38 -18.10 -58.62
C MET A 4 -21.18 -18.68 -59.37
N SER A 5 -20.59 -17.80 -60.17
CA SER A 5 -19.37 -18.03 -60.93
C SER A 5 -18.15 -18.12 -60.00
N TYR A 6 -17.44 -19.21 -60.05
CA TYR A 6 -16.14 -19.43 -59.44
C TYR A 6 -15.07 -18.65 -60.22
N ARG A 7 -14.47 -17.65 -59.60
CA ARG A 7 -13.26 -16.98 -60.13
C ARG A 7 -12.00 -17.69 -59.66
N SER A 8 -11.23 -18.00 -60.60
CA SER A 8 -9.99 -18.74 -60.74
C SER A 8 -8.86 -18.32 -59.79
N THR A 9 -8.17 -19.34 -59.25
CA THR A 9 -6.94 -19.38 -58.46
C THR A 9 -5.67 -19.10 -59.29
N SER A 10 -5.56 -17.92 -59.91
CA SER A 10 -4.35 -17.56 -60.66
C SER A 10 -3.42 -16.54 -59.97
N ASP A 11 -3.86 -15.88 -58.88
CA ASP A 11 -3.06 -14.82 -58.24
C ASP A 11 -2.04 -15.31 -57.21
N SER A 12 -2.16 -16.56 -56.69
CA SER A 12 -1.24 -17.05 -55.65
C SER A 12 0.11 -17.56 -56.22
N ARG A 13 0.23 -17.81 -57.52
CA ARG A 13 1.50 -18.21 -58.16
C ARG A 13 2.38 -17.03 -58.54
N ALA A 14 1.82 -15.88 -58.86
CA ALA A 14 2.57 -14.70 -59.24
C ALA A 14 3.33 -14.06 -58.08
N PHE A 15 2.80 -14.14 -56.82
CA PHE A 15 3.52 -13.68 -55.63
C PHE A 15 4.68 -14.59 -55.22
N ALA A 16 4.57 -15.90 -55.41
CA ALA A 16 5.63 -16.85 -55.10
C ALA A 16 6.81 -16.78 -56.06
N GLU A 17 6.58 -16.47 -57.33
CA GLU A 17 7.65 -16.32 -58.34
C GLU A 17 8.39 -14.98 -58.26
N ALA A 18 7.74 -13.91 -57.79
CA ALA A 18 8.37 -12.62 -57.62
C ALA A 18 9.34 -12.59 -56.41
N ASP A 19 9.04 -13.31 -55.33
CA ASP A 19 9.90 -13.43 -54.15
C ASP A 19 11.16 -14.27 -54.42
N VAL A 20 11.08 -15.31 -55.24
CA VAL A 20 12.23 -16.14 -55.60
C VAL A 20 13.22 -15.38 -56.50
N LEU A 21 12.72 -14.56 -57.43
CA LEU A 21 13.55 -13.76 -58.34
C LEU A 21 14.31 -12.62 -57.66
N ALA A 22 13.87 -12.19 -56.49
CA ALA A 22 14.56 -11.16 -55.68
C ALA A 22 15.65 -11.71 -54.76
N VAL A 23 15.62 -12.99 -54.45
CA VAL A 23 16.59 -13.63 -53.52
C VAL A 23 17.83 -14.17 -54.23
N GLU A 24 17.70 -14.65 -55.50
CA GLU A 24 18.82 -15.21 -56.26
C GLU A 24 20.00 -14.26 -56.44
N PRO A 25 19.87 -12.96 -56.84
CA PRO A 25 21.01 -12.07 -56.95
C PRO A 25 21.70 -11.74 -55.65
N VAL A 26 20.98 -11.80 -54.52
CA VAL A 26 21.55 -11.61 -53.18
C VAL A 26 22.39 -12.83 -52.77
N VAL A 27 21.88 -14.02 -53.05
CA VAL A 27 22.59 -15.29 -52.79
C VAL A 27 23.85 -15.42 -53.61
N ASP A 28 23.80 -15.05 -54.91
CA ASP A 28 24.98 -15.07 -55.78
C ASP A 28 26.00 -14.00 -55.39
N SER A 29 25.57 -12.84 -54.94
CA SER A 29 26.45 -11.81 -54.41
C SER A 29 27.18 -12.27 -53.12
N ILE A 30 26.47 -12.97 -52.25
CA ILE A 30 27.06 -13.58 -51.02
C ILE A 30 28.06 -14.69 -51.38
N ARG A 31 27.75 -15.53 -52.38
CA ARG A 31 28.65 -16.61 -52.81
C ARG A 31 29.91 -16.10 -53.49
N SER A 32 29.89 -14.89 -54.06
CA SER A 32 31.04 -14.28 -54.72
C SER A 32 31.98 -13.57 -53.73
N LEU A 33 31.61 -13.43 -52.46
CA LEU A 33 32.46 -12.82 -51.43
C LEU A 33 33.64 -13.72 -51.06
N ASP A 34 34.79 -13.08 -50.83
CA ASP A 34 35.94 -13.76 -50.28
C ASP A 34 35.58 -14.46 -48.94
N PRO A 35 35.93 -15.75 -48.76
CA PRO A 35 35.64 -16.48 -47.53
C PRO A 35 36.02 -15.75 -46.24
N LEU A 36 37.07 -14.95 -46.27
CA LEU A 36 37.48 -14.11 -45.13
C LEU A 36 36.51 -12.99 -44.83
N VAL A 37 35.99 -12.31 -45.87
CA VAL A 37 35.01 -11.25 -45.74
C VAL A 37 33.67 -11.81 -45.28
N LEU A 38 33.24 -12.95 -45.81
CA LEU A 38 32.04 -13.66 -45.38
C LEU A 38 32.12 -14.06 -43.88
N SER A 39 33.26 -14.58 -43.48
CA SER A 39 33.50 -14.97 -42.06
C SER A 39 33.43 -13.74 -41.11
N LEU A 40 34.00 -12.61 -41.51
CA LEU A 40 33.94 -11.36 -40.74
C LEU A 40 32.50 -10.80 -40.67
N LEU A 41 31.73 -10.88 -41.72
CA LEU A 41 30.32 -10.46 -41.72
C LEU A 41 29.46 -11.34 -40.82
N VAL A 42 29.65 -12.65 -40.87
CA VAL A 42 28.95 -13.60 -39.97
C VAL A 42 29.34 -13.34 -38.53
N LEU A 43 30.63 -13.18 -38.20
CA LEU A 43 31.08 -12.83 -36.85
C LEU A 43 30.51 -11.49 -36.36
N GLY A 44 30.46 -10.49 -37.22
CA GLY A 44 29.86 -9.20 -36.91
C GLY A 44 28.35 -9.31 -36.62
N LEU A 45 27.63 -10.08 -37.43
CA LEU A 45 26.19 -10.33 -37.21
C LEU A 45 25.93 -11.10 -35.92
N VAL A 46 26.71 -12.16 -35.67
CA VAL A 46 26.64 -12.92 -34.39
C VAL A 46 26.94 -12.01 -33.20
N GLY A 47 27.95 -11.15 -33.31
CA GLY A 47 28.28 -10.15 -32.28
C GLY A 47 27.13 -9.17 -32.03
N LEU A 48 26.48 -8.68 -33.08
CA LEU A 48 25.29 -7.79 -32.98
C LEU A 48 24.08 -8.52 -32.35
N VAL A 49 23.83 -9.77 -32.75
CA VAL A 49 22.73 -10.56 -32.18
C VAL A 49 22.97 -10.88 -30.71
N LEU A 50 24.19 -11.32 -30.36
CA LEU A 50 24.57 -11.60 -28.97
C LEU A 50 24.58 -10.33 -28.12
N GLY A 51 25.10 -9.21 -28.63
CA GLY A 51 25.07 -7.91 -27.97
C GLY A 51 23.65 -7.39 -27.78
N GLY A 52 22.82 -7.46 -28.80
CA GLY A 52 21.41 -7.12 -28.73
C GLY A 52 20.64 -8.00 -27.75
N TRP A 53 20.87 -9.32 -27.78
CA TRP A 53 20.29 -10.26 -26.82
C TRP A 53 20.74 -9.98 -25.39
N TRP A 54 22.03 -9.68 -25.17
CA TRP A 54 22.59 -9.31 -23.86
C TRP A 54 21.98 -8.01 -23.32
N ILE A 55 21.83 -6.99 -24.18
CA ILE A 55 21.18 -5.72 -23.84
C ILE A 55 19.72 -5.96 -23.48
N VAL A 56 18.96 -6.69 -24.30
CA VAL A 56 17.56 -7.04 -24.02
C VAL A 56 17.43 -7.84 -22.73
N ARG A 57 18.33 -8.82 -22.49
CA ARG A 57 18.36 -9.60 -21.26
C ARG A 57 18.69 -8.73 -20.05
N TRP A 58 19.56 -7.73 -20.18
CA TRP A 58 19.88 -6.80 -19.10
C TRP A 58 18.69 -5.90 -18.75
N PHE A 59 18.01 -5.32 -19.74
CA PHE A 59 16.81 -4.50 -19.52
C PHE A 59 15.58 -5.31 -19.12
N ARG A 60 15.57 -6.62 -19.35
CA ARG A 60 14.50 -7.55 -18.94
C ARG A 60 14.76 -8.25 -17.61
N ARG A 61 15.72 -7.79 -16.82
CA ARG A 61 15.90 -8.38 -15.48
C ARG A 61 14.68 -8.06 -14.63
N PRO A 62 14.15 -9.07 -13.88
CA PRO A 62 13.03 -8.87 -12.98
C PRO A 62 13.29 -7.71 -11.99
N PRO A 63 12.28 -6.94 -11.61
CA PRO A 63 12.42 -5.81 -10.70
C PRO A 63 13.08 -6.19 -9.37
N GLY A 64 12.71 -7.31 -8.75
CA GLY A 64 13.32 -7.80 -7.51
C GLY A 64 14.83 -8.02 -7.63
N VAL A 65 15.30 -8.63 -8.73
CA VAL A 65 16.73 -8.82 -9.00
C VAL A 65 17.46 -7.49 -9.24
N ARG A 66 16.76 -6.49 -9.77
CA ARG A 66 17.31 -5.14 -9.95
C ARG A 66 17.46 -4.42 -8.62
N LEU A 67 16.43 -4.47 -7.77
CA LEU A 67 16.46 -3.91 -6.43
C LEU A 67 17.57 -4.56 -5.59
N GLN A 68 17.62 -5.89 -5.54
CA GLN A 68 18.68 -6.62 -4.82
C GLN A 68 20.08 -6.17 -5.23
N ARG A 69 20.29 -5.83 -6.51
CA ARG A 69 21.58 -5.30 -6.97
C ARG A 69 21.85 -3.88 -6.48
N VAL A 70 20.83 -3.03 -6.44
CA VAL A 70 20.96 -1.67 -5.90
C VAL A 70 21.32 -1.74 -4.42
N LEU A 71 20.63 -2.59 -3.65
CA LEU A 71 20.93 -2.75 -2.21
C LEU A 71 22.36 -3.23 -1.96
N ARG A 72 22.87 -4.16 -2.76
CA ARG A 72 24.26 -4.66 -2.65
C ARG A 72 25.34 -3.59 -2.81
N GLU A 73 25.01 -2.42 -3.34
CA GLU A 73 25.99 -1.31 -3.49
C GLU A 73 26.25 -0.57 -2.18
N TYR A 74 25.49 -0.89 -1.11
CA TYR A 74 25.55 -0.22 0.18
C TYR A 74 25.81 -1.22 1.31
N ASP A 75 26.54 -0.78 2.32
CA ASP A 75 26.75 -1.56 3.56
C ASP A 75 25.50 -1.52 4.45
N GLU A 76 24.77 -0.38 4.43
CA GLU A 76 23.57 -0.14 5.21
C GLU A 76 22.56 0.73 4.44
N VAL A 77 21.25 0.49 4.66
CA VAL A 77 20.14 1.29 4.11
C VAL A 77 19.10 1.60 5.20
N ALA A 78 18.53 2.80 5.13
CA ALA A 78 17.32 3.13 5.90
C ALA A 78 16.08 2.77 5.08
N VAL A 79 15.25 1.84 5.56
CA VAL A 79 13.96 1.49 4.93
C VAL A 79 12.89 2.34 5.60
N LEU A 80 12.42 3.35 4.90
CA LEU A 80 11.53 4.37 5.43
C LEU A 80 10.10 4.13 4.98
N MET A 81 9.21 3.95 5.96
CA MET A 81 7.77 3.83 5.79
C MET A 81 7.09 5.21 5.83
N HIS A 82 5.84 5.27 5.38
CA HIS A 82 5.02 6.47 5.54
C HIS A 82 4.73 6.78 7.02
N PRO A 83 4.34 8.01 7.38
CA PRO A 83 3.96 8.36 8.76
C PRO A 83 2.78 7.52 9.26
N ASN A 84 2.88 7.05 10.51
CA ASN A 84 1.90 6.17 11.15
C ASN A 84 1.69 4.87 10.35
N PRO A 85 2.72 4.05 10.18
CA PRO A 85 2.69 2.91 9.26
C PRO A 85 1.60 1.90 9.63
N ASP A 86 0.99 1.35 8.61
CA ASP A 86 0.03 0.27 8.68
C ASP A 86 0.70 -1.09 8.39
N PRO A 87 -0.05 -2.20 8.40
CA PRO A 87 0.52 -3.52 8.14
C PRO A 87 1.14 -3.67 6.76
N ASP A 88 0.64 -2.98 5.71
CA ASP A 88 1.24 -3.05 4.37
C ASP A 88 2.62 -2.40 4.35
N ALA A 89 2.75 -1.18 4.87
CA ALA A 89 4.05 -0.50 4.97
C ALA A 89 5.05 -1.29 5.82
N MET A 90 4.61 -1.83 6.99
CA MET A 90 5.48 -2.59 7.89
C MET A 90 5.96 -3.90 7.26
N SER A 91 5.07 -4.64 6.60
CA SER A 91 5.45 -5.89 5.93
C SER A 91 6.33 -5.67 4.70
N CYS A 92 6.10 -4.59 3.95
CA CYS A 92 7.01 -4.15 2.89
C CYS A 92 8.41 -3.89 3.44
N ALA A 93 8.51 -3.16 4.56
CA ALA A 93 9.79 -2.86 5.19
C ALA A 93 10.50 -4.14 5.62
N MET A 94 9.80 -5.11 6.24
CA MET A 94 10.35 -6.43 6.56
C MET A 94 10.89 -7.14 5.32
N GLY A 95 10.12 -7.16 4.23
CA GLY A 95 10.51 -7.83 2.99
C GLY A 95 11.73 -7.19 2.33
N ILE A 96 11.80 -5.86 2.29
CA ILE A 96 12.99 -5.15 1.78
C ILE A 96 14.20 -5.40 2.69
N GLY A 97 14.01 -5.44 4.02
CA GLY A 97 15.06 -5.80 4.97
C GLY A 97 15.61 -7.21 4.73
N ALA A 98 14.71 -8.19 4.49
CA ALA A 98 15.11 -9.56 4.15
C ALA A 98 15.89 -9.64 2.81
N ILE A 99 15.47 -8.88 1.80
CA ILE A 99 16.17 -8.79 0.51
C ILE A 99 17.56 -8.14 0.71
N ALA A 100 17.67 -7.09 1.51
CA ALA A 100 18.93 -6.44 1.84
C ALA A 100 19.89 -7.41 2.54
N ALA A 101 19.41 -8.10 3.58
CA ALA A 101 20.20 -9.10 4.30
C ALA A 101 20.72 -10.23 3.39
N SER A 102 19.98 -10.62 2.35
CA SER A 102 20.40 -11.65 1.38
C SER A 102 21.60 -11.23 0.51
N VAL A 103 22.03 -9.99 0.60
CA VAL A 103 23.17 -9.42 -0.15
C VAL A 103 24.18 -8.75 0.76
N ASP A 104 24.17 -9.10 2.06
CA ASP A 104 25.08 -8.58 3.09
C ASP A 104 24.93 -7.05 3.29
N THR A 105 23.72 -6.51 3.12
CA THR A 105 23.38 -5.11 3.39
C THR A 105 22.54 -5.04 4.65
N ASP A 106 22.95 -4.26 5.64
CA ASP A 106 22.16 -4.01 6.84
C ASP A 106 20.96 -3.09 6.50
N ALA A 107 19.83 -3.31 7.14
CA ALA A 107 18.62 -2.52 6.92
C ALA A 107 17.96 -2.12 8.23
N THR A 108 17.88 -0.81 8.48
CA THR A 108 17.14 -0.26 9.63
C THR A 108 15.76 0.18 9.18
N LEU A 109 14.71 -0.38 9.82
CA LEU A 109 13.32 -0.09 9.48
C LEU A 109 12.85 1.14 10.25
N GLN A 110 12.51 2.22 9.55
CA GLN A 110 12.22 3.51 10.15
C GLN A 110 10.87 4.09 9.71
N PHE A 111 10.26 4.90 10.57
CA PHE A 111 9.00 5.57 10.29
C PHE A 111 8.89 6.90 11.03
N ALA A 112 8.05 7.82 10.52
CA ALA A 112 7.70 9.05 11.23
C ALA A 112 6.34 8.92 11.95
N GLY A 113 6.14 9.71 13.00
CA GLY A 113 4.87 9.76 13.73
C GLY A 113 4.69 8.61 14.73
N GLU A 114 3.47 8.09 14.88
CA GLU A 114 3.12 7.12 15.92
C GLU A 114 2.26 5.97 15.38
N ILE A 115 2.52 4.75 15.82
CA ILE A 115 1.65 3.60 15.53
C ILE A 115 0.47 3.61 16.51
N ARG A 116 -0.65 4.23 16.14
CA ARG A 116 -1.81 4.46 17.01
C ARG A 116 -2.87 3.36 16.94
N HIS A 117 -3.18 2.87 15.73
CA HIS A 117 -4.23 1.87 15.56
C HIS A 117 -3.87 0.55 16.27
N GLN A 118 -4.85 -0.04 16.93
CA GLN A 118 -4.65 -1.29 17.67
C GLN A 118 -4.16 -2.42 16.78
N GLU A 119 -4.70 -2.53 15.58
CA GLU A 119 -4.29 -3.49 14.56
C GLU A 119 -2.80 -3.36 14.22
N ASN A 120 -2.35 -2.13 13.94
CA ASN A 120 -0.95 -1.85 13.59
C ASN A 120 0.01 -2.16 14.77
N ARG A 121 -0.42 -1.85 16.03
CA ARG A 121 0.34 -2.23 17.22
C ARG A 121 0.39 -3.74 17.42
N ALA A 122 -0.74 -4.43 17.19
CA ALA A 122 -0.80 -5.89 17.28
C ALA A 122 0.12 -6.53 16.23
N PHE A 123 0.08 -6.06 14.99
CA PHE A 123 0.94 -6.50 13.90
C PHE A 123 2.43 -6.39 14.29
N ARG A 124 2.87 -5.20 14.69
CA ARG A 124 4.25 -4.97 15.16
C ARG A 124 4.63 -5.91 16.32
N THR A 125 3.74 -6.05 17.32
CA THR A 125 4.05 -6.79 18.55
C THR A 125 4.05 -8.30 18.32
N VAL A 126 3.09 -8.82 17.55
CA VAL A 126 2.95 -10.27 17.28
C VAL A 126 4.09 -10.78 16.42
N LEU A 127 4.56 -9.99 15.45
CA LEU A 127 5.67 -10.32 14.57
C LEU A 127 7.04 -9.88 15.12
N ASP A 128 7.08 -9.26 16.31
CA ASP A 128 8.30 -8.77 16.97
C ASP A 128 9.17 -7.88 16.06
N ILE A 129 8.52 -6.93 15.37
CA ILE A 129 9.20 -6.07 14.38
C ILE A 129 9.95 -4.95 15.11
N ASP A 130 11.25 -4.88 14.91
CA ASP A 130 12.08 -3.78 15.38
C ASP A 130 11.94 -2.58 14.47
N LEU A 131 11.33 -1.50 14.96
CA LEU A 131 11.04 -0.29 14.23
C LEU A 131 11.52 0.93 14.98
N GLU A 132 12.24 1.80 14.32
CA GLU A 132 12.74 3.06 14.87
C GLU A 132 11.90 4.24 14.39
N SER A 133 11.49 5.11 15.32
CA SER A 133 10.82 6.37 14.98
C SER A 133 11.83 7.46 14.68
N VAL A 134 11.51 8.32 13.68
CA VAL A 134 12.32 9.47 13.29
C VAL A 134 11.52 10.76 13.33
N ASP A 135 12.07 11.80 13.92
CA ASP A 135 11.50 13.16 13.98
C ASP A 135 12.22 14.14 13.04
N SER A 136 13.40 13.75 12.57
CA SER A 136 14.22 14.56 11.66
C SER A 136 15.07 13.70 10.71
N ASN A 137 15.49 14.30 9.57
CA ASN A 137 16.38 13.64 8.63
C ASN A 137 17.77 13.28 9.21
N SER A 138 18.18 13.92 10.32
CA SER A 138 19.43 13.58 11.01
C SER A 138 19.37 12.30 11.82
N GLU A 139 18.20 11.72 11.99
CA GLU A 139 17.94 10.46 12.71
C GLU A 139 17.79 9.27 11.75
N LEU A 140 17.88 9.51 10.44
CA LEU A 140 17.91 8.41 9.47
C LEU A 140 19.19 7.59 9.71
N ALA A 141 19.03 6.28 9.79
CA ALA A 141 20.12 5.35 10.10
C ALA A 141 21.21 5.37 9.04
N ALA A 142 20.83 5.59 7.76
CA ALA A 142 21.74 5.66 6.64
C ALA A 142 21.35 6.73 5.62
N ASP A 143 22.32 7.27 4.89
CA ASP A 143 22.05 8.19 3.76
C ASP A 143 21.27 7.53 2.61
N PRO A 144 21.58 6.26 2.19
CA PRO A 144 20.74 5.57 1.22
C PRO A 144 19.40 5.19 1.85
N VAL A 145 18.33 5.85 1.36
CA VAL A 145 16.96 5.63 1.84
C VAL A 145 16.17 4.85 0.81
N VAL A 146 15.49 3.81 1.25
CA VAL A 146 14.50 3.06 0.47
C VAL A 146 13.11 3.43 0.97
N LEU A 147 12.27 4.03 0.13
CA LEU A 147 10.87 4.29 0.47
C LEU A 147 10.02 3.07 0.16
N VAL A 148 9.16 2.70 1.10
CA VAL A 148 8.18 1.62 0.94
C VAL A 148 6.78 2.13 1.27
N ASP A 149 5.81 1.75 0.44
CA ASP A 149 4.40 2.08 0.56
C ASP A 149 4.11 3.60 0.56
N HIS A 150 5.02 4.36 0.03
CA HIS A 150 4.86 5.76 -0.35
C HIS A 150 5.99 6.19 -1.29
N ASN A 151 5.76 7.25 -2.06
CA ASN A 151 6.72 7.69 -3.07
C ASN A 151 7.31 9.09 -2.81
N THR A 152 7.01 9.71 -1.67
CA THR A 152 7.56 11.02 -1.30
C THR A 152 7.84 11.09 0.19
N PRO A 153 9.08 11.39 0.63
CA PRO A 153 9.42 11.51 2.04
C PRO A 153 8.57 12.58 2.72
N ARG A 154 8.00 12.26 3.89
CA ARG A 154 7.10 13.15 4.63
C ARG A 154 7.01 12.79 6.11
N GLY A 155 6.48 13.73 6.92
CA GLY A 155 6.10 13.46 8.30
C GLY A 155 7.17 13.78 9.35
N PHE A 156 8.39 14.18 8.96
CA PHE A 156 9.48 14.55 9.85
C PHE A 156 10.21 15.79 9.35
N THR A 157 10.97 16.44 10.23
CA THR A 157 11.73 17.65 9.89
C THR A 157 12.82 17.35 8.87
N GLY A 158 12.86 18.08 7.76
CA GLY A 158 13.85 17.88 6.71
C GLY A 158 13.50 16.79 5.69
N ALA A 159 12.32 16.18 5.76
CA ALA A 159 11.88 15.12 4.83
C ALA A 159 12.04 15.53 3.35
N GLN A 160 11.78 16.79 3.01
CA GLN A 160 11.91 17.31 1.64
C GLN A 160 13.33 17.35 1.09
N THR A 161 14.33 17.13 1.93
CA THR A 161 15.77 17.08 1.52
C THR A 161 16.25 15.65 1.28
N VAL A 162 15.44 14.66 1.59
CA VAL A 162 15.80 13.25 1.39
C VAL A 162 15.59 12.86 -0.07
N GLU A 163 16.66 12.40 -0.70
CA GLU A 163 16.64 11.85 -2.05
C GLU A 163 16.72 10.31 -1.96
N PRO A 164 15.60 9.58 -2.08
CA PRO A 164 15.62 8.14 -1.90
C PRO A 164 16.42 7.45 -3.01
N VAL A 165 17.17 6.41 -2.65
CA VAL A 165 17.87 5.56 -3.61
C VAL A 165 16.89 4.63 -4.33
N ALA A 166 15.87 4.16 -3.64
CA ALA A 166 14.84 3.29 -4.18
C ALA A 166 13.44 3.69 -3.69
N VAL A 167 12.44 3.44 -4.53
CA VAL A 167 11.01 3.62 -4.22
C VAL A 167 10.24 2.38 -4.64
N VAL A 168 9.47 1.81 -3.71
CA VAL A 168 8.54 0.68 -3.93
C VAL A 168 7.19 1.08 -3.37
N ASP A 169 6.19 1.27 -4.24
CA ASP A 169 4.91 1.85 -3.86
C ASP A 169 3.77 1.41 -4.78
N HIS A 170 2.54 1.47 -4.29
CA HIS A 170 1.33 1.28 -5.10
C HIS A 170 0.44 2.53 -5.17
N HIS A 171 0.77 3.60 -4.47
CA HIS A 171 0.02 4.84 -4.48
C HIS A 171 0.31 5.71 -5.72
N PRO A 172 -0.68 6.48 -6.20
CA PRO A 172 -0.44 7.47 -7.24
C PRO A 172 0.52 8.56 -6.74
N GLY A 173 1.46 8.95 -7.59
CA GLY A 173 2.46 9.97 -7.27
C GLY A 173 3.56 10.01 -8.32
N ASN A 174 4.49 10.95 -8.18
CA ASN A 174 5.59 11.19 -9.12
C ASN A 174 6.98 11.04 -8.44
N GLY A 175 7.01 10.55 -7.20
CA GLY A 175 8.28 10.32 -6.50
C GLY A 175 9.08 9.22 -7.18
N THR A 176 10.39 9.40 -7.23
CA THR A 176 11.32 8.46 -7.87
C THR A 176 12.56 8.27 -7.01
N GLY A 177 13.09 7.05 -7.00
CA GLY A 177 14.41 6.76 -6.46
C GLY A 177 15.51 7.08 -7.48
N THR A 178 16.68 7.45 -7.00
CA THR A 178 17.84 7.78 -7.85
C THR A 178 18.39 6.57 -8.62
N ALA A 179 18.25 5.35 -8.08
CA ALA A 179 18.71 4.10 -8.68
C ALA A 179 17.59 3.13 -9.05
N PHE A 180 16.49 3.12 -8.29
CA PHE A 180 15.37 2.19 -8.53
C PHE A 180 14.03 2.85 -8.24
N THR A 181 13.06 2.58 -9.10
CA THR A 181 11.65 2.98 -8.91
C THR A 181 10.74 1.89 -9.44
N ASP A 182 9.81 1.45 -8.61
CA ASP A 182 8.71 0.55 -8.99
C ASP A 182 7.43 1.01 -8.29
N VAL A 183 6.56 1.71 -9.03
CA VAL A 183 5.29 2.23 -8.54
C VAL A 183 4.17 1.61 -9.38
N ARG A 184 3.29 0.82 -8.73
CA ARG A 184 2.27 0.01 -9.42
C ARG A 184 0.86 0.31 -8.93
N THR A 185 0.28 1.38 -9.39
CA THR A 185 -1.06 1.86 -8.97
C THR A 185 -2.23 0.93 -9.32
N ALA A 186 -1.98 -0.14 -10.06
CA ALA A 186 -2.97 -1.18 -10.36
C ALA A 186 -2.99 -2.31 -9.31
N TYR A 187 -2.05 -2.30 -8.37
CA TYR A 187 -1.96 -3.27 -7.28
C TYR A 187 -2.70 -2.75 -6.05
N GLY A 188 -3.30 -3.67 -5.31
CA GLY A 188 -4.06 -3.34 -4.11
C GLY A 188 -3.20 -3.12 -2.86
N ALA A 189 -1.92 -3.56 -2.90
CA ALA A 189 -0.99 -3.45 -1.78
C ALA A 189 0.46 -3.39 -2.28
N ALA A 190 1.33 -2.65 -1.60
CA ALA A 190 2.75 -2.63 -1.89
C ALA A 190 3.43 -3.96 -1.50
N SER A 191 2.93 -4.66 -0.49
CA SER A 191 3.36 -6.02 -0.13
C SER A 191 3.25 -7.00 -1.30
N THR A 192 2.26 -6.87 -2.18
CA THR A 192 2.14 -7.67 -3.40
C THR A 192 3.38 -7.53 -4.29
N ILE A 193 3.91 -6.29 -4.42
CA ILE A 193 5.12 -6.01 -5.20
C ILE A 193 6.33 -6.70 -4.57
N VAL A 194 6.45 -6.63 -3.24
CA VAL A 194 7.56 -7.23 -2.49
C VAL A 194 7.52 -8.76 -2.59
N VAL A 195 6.34 -9.37 -2.56
CA VAL A 195 6.17 -10.82 -2.77
C VAL A 195 6.67 -11.25 -4.15
N GLU A 196 6.34 -10.49 -5.20
CA GLU A 196 6.89 -10.77 -6.54
C GLU A 196 8.42 -10.67 -6.56
N TYR A 197 9.02 -9.72 -5.84
CA TYR A 197 10.48 -9.64 -5.74
C TYR A 197 11.09 -10.87 -5.07
N LEU A 198 10.47 -11.37 -4.00
CA LEU A 198 10.92 -12.59 -3.32
C LEU A 198 10.84 -13.82 -4.24
N ASP A 199 9.77 -13.96 -5.01
CA ASP A 199 9.62 -15.02 -6.02
C ASP A 199 10.67 -14.90 -7.14
N GLU A 200 10.87 -13.70 -7.68
CA GLU A 200 11.84 -13.40 -8.75
C GLU A 200 13.31 -13.64 -8.32
N ILE A 201 13.62 -13.44 -7.05
CA ILE A 201 14.93 -13.70 -6.46
C ILE A 201 15.09 -15.19 -6.17
N GLY A 202 13.98 -15.93 -6.03
CA GLY A 202 13.96 -17.36 -5.71
C GLY A 202 14.11 -17.61 -4.22
N ALA A 203 13.43 -16.84 -3.38
CA ALA A 203 13.38 -17.07 -1.94
C ALA A 203 12.84 -18.49 -1.61
N SER A 204 13.50 -19.18 -0.68
CA SER A 204 13.10 -20.51 -0.23
C SER A 204 11.92 -20.44 0.72
N ARG A 205 10.89 -21.26 0.49
CA ARG A 205 9.67 -21.30 1.34
C ARG A 205 9.72 -22.38 2.43
N ASP A 206 10.67 -23.31 2.34
CA ASP A 206 10.78 -24.46 3.25
C ASP A 206 12.23 -24.84 3.56
N GLY A 207 13.19 -23.97 3.25
CA GLY A 207 14.62 -24.17 3.49
C GLY A 207 15.28 -25.21 2.60
N THR A 208 14.55 -25.81 1.63
CA THR A 208 15.06 -26.94 0.82
C THR A 208 15.24 -26.64 -0.65
N ASP A 209 14.49 -25.69 -1.22
CA ASP A 209 14.40 -25.49 -2.68
C ASP A 209 14.79 -24.07 -3.17
N GLY A 210 15.40 -23.22 -2.33
CA GLY A 210 15.78 -21.85 -2.72
C GLY A 210 16.97 -21.80 -3.68
N ALA A 211 16.89 -20.91 -4.66
CA ALA A 211 18.02 -20.58 -5.53
C ALA A 211 19.01 -19.61 -4.84
N THR A 212 18.64 -19.10 -3.68
CA THR A 212 19.39 -18.12 -2.87
C THR A 212 19.39 -18.53 -1.40
N ASP A 213 20.27 -17.93 -0.60
CA ASP A 213 20.29 -18.09 0.87
C ASP A 213 19.13 -17.31 1.56
N LEU A 214 18.22 -16.69 0.79
CA LEU A 214 17.06 -15.98 1.31
C LEU A 214 15.96 -16.95 1.65
N GLU A 215 15.66 -17.07 2.95
CA GLU A 215 14.55 -17.83 3.49
C GLU A 215 13.34 -16.95 3.73
N LEU A 216 12.17 -17.40 3.26
CA LEU A 216 10.89 -16.80 3.59
C LEU A 216 10.43 -17.33 4.96
N SER A 217 10.80 -16.65 6.04
CA SER A 217 10.38 -17.04 7.39
C SER A 217 8.87 -16.99 7.55
N ALA A 218 8.34 -17.71 8.54
CA ALA A 218 6.90 -17.71 8.84
C ALA A 218 6.39 -16.32 9.21
N GLU A 219 7.18 -15.54 9.96
CA GLU A 219 6.86 -14.17 10.35
C GLU A 219 6.77 -13.25 9.11
N LEU A 220 7.74 -13.36 8.19
CA LEU A 220 7.75 -12.57 6.96
C LEU A 220 6.59 -12.94 6.04
N ALA A 221 6.36 -14.25 5.84
CA ALA A 221 5.26 -14.72 5.00
C ALA A 221 3.90 -14.31 5.55
N THR A 222 3.70 -14.48 6.87
CA THR A 222 2.45 -14.08 7.55
C THR A 222 2.27 -12.56 7.53
N GLY A 223 3.35 -11.80 7.76
CA GLY A 223 3.33 -10.34 7.70
C GLY A 223 2.93 -9.83 6.32
N LEU A 224 3.57 -10.32 5.25
CA LEU A 224 3.23 -9.92 3.88
C LEU A 224 1.80 -10.32 3.48
N LEU A 225 1.34 -11.51 3.89
CA LEU A 225 -0.05 -11.92 3.64
C LEU A 225 -1.03 -10.98 4.34
N TYR A 226 -0.76 -10.64 5.60
CA TYR A 226 -1.64 -9.73 6.34
C TYR A 226 -1.59 -8.29 5.80
N GLY A 227 -0.41 -7.80 5.37
CA GLY A 227 -0.28 -6.51 4.67
C GLY A 227 -1.18 -6.44 3.44
N ILE A 228 -1.16 -7.46 2.58
CA ILE A 228 -2.06 -7.57 1.44
C ILE A 228 -3.54 -7.56 1.88
N GLN A 229 -3.88 -8.30 2.94
CA GLN A 229 -5.26 -8.37 3.46
C GLN A 229 -5.73 -7.04 4.04
N SER A 230 -4.86 -6.31 4.72
CA SER A 230 -5.16 -5.02 5.34
C SER A 230 -5.61 -4.00 4.28
N ASP A 231 -4.81 -3.79 3.25
CA ASP A 231 -5.08 -2.78 2.22
C ASP A 231 -6.21 -3.17 1.26
N THR A 232 -6.45 -4.46 1.13
CA THR A 232 -7.49 -4.97 0.22
C THR A 232 -8.79 -5.36 0.93
N ASN A 233 -8.95 -4.96 2.20
CA ASN A 233 -10.08 -5.35 3.03
C ASN A 233 -10.36 -6.86 2.91
N HIS A 234 -9.36 -7.67 3.27
CA HIS A 234 -9.38 -9.13 3.18
C HIS A 234 -9.68 -9.66 1.76
N LEU A 235 -9.05 -9.08 0.74
CA LEU A 235 -9.21 -9.43 -0.68
C LEU A 235 -10.62 -9.16 -1.24
N THR A 236 -11.38 -8.26 -0.62
CA THR A 236 -12.75 -7.92 -1.05
C THR A 236 -12.84 -6.60 -1.80
N ASN A 237 -11.79 -5.75 -1.75
CA ASN A 237 -11.77 -4.45 -2.39
C ASN A 237 -10.35 -4.09 -2.88
N GLY A 238 -10.26 -3.38 -4.00
CA GLY A 238 -8.98 -2.91 -4.53
C GLY A 238 -8.06 -3.98 -5.12
N CYS A 239 -8.48 -5.26 -5.16
CA CYS A 239 -7.64 -6.37 -5.63
C CYS A 239 -7.52 -6.45 -7.14
N SER A 240 -6.36 -6.87 -7.58
CA SER A 240 -6.09 -7.41 -8.91
C SER A 240 -5.78 -8.92 -8.82
N LYS A 241 -5.44 -9.55 -9.96
CA LYS A 241 -4.97 -10.94 -9.95
C LYS A 241 -3.67 -11.10 -9.15
N ALA A 242 -2.84 -10.06 -9.08
CA ALA A 242 -1.53 -10.12 -8.45
C ALA A 242 -1.62 -10.42 -6.95
N GLU A 243 -2.60 -9.84 -6.23
CA GLU A 243 -2.82 -10.08 -4.81
C GLU A 243 -3.17 -11.54 -4.54
N PHE A 244 -3.99 -12.18 -5.39
CA PHE A 244 -4.31 -13.60 -5.24
C PHE A 244 -3.11 -14.50 -5.54
N ASP A 245 -2.32 -14.18 -6.56
CA ASP A 245 -1.10 -14.91 -6.89
C ASP A 245 -0.07 -14.79 -5.75
N ALA A 246 0.10 -13.58 -5.18
CA ALA A 246 0.98 -13.32 -4.04
C ALA A 246 0.53 -14.10 -2.79
N CYS A 247 -0.76 -14.07 -2.46
CA CYS A 247 -1.29 -14.86 -1.34
C CYS A 247 -1.07 -16.37 -1.54
N ALA A 248 -1.26 -16.87 -2.76
CA ALA A 248 -1.01 -18.29 -3.07
C ALA A 248 0.48 -18.65 -2.95
N TYR A 249 1.39 -17.73 -3.30
CA TYR A 249 2.82 -17.91 -3.12
C TYR A 249 3.21 -17.97 -1.65
N LEU A 250 2.66 -17.10 -0.81
CA LEU A 250 2.96 -17.00 0.62
C LEU A 250 2.38 -18.16 1.44
N PHE A 251 1.19 -18.66 1.07
CA PHE A 251 0.37 -19.56 1.86
C PHE A 251 1.12 -20.80 2.42
N PRO A 252 2.03 -21.45 1.69
CA PRO A 252 2.76 -22.61 2.24
C PRO A 252 3.72 -22.29 3.38
N ALA A 253 4.11 -21.02 3.55
CA ALA A 253 5.10 -20.58 4.54
C ALA A 253 4.50 -19.79 5.72
N ILE A 254 3.19 -19.50 5.72
CA ILE A 254 2.55 -18.73 6.79
C ILE A 254 2.43 -19.55 8.09
N ASP A 255 2.36 -18.83 9.19
CA ASP A 255 1.93 -19.36 10.49
C ASP A 255 0.49 -18.91 10.77
N GLU A 256 -0.45 -19.88 10.81
CA GLU A 256 -1.87 -19.60 11.02
C GLU A 256 -2.15 -19.03 12.41
N ASP A 257 -1.39 -19.42 13.43
CA ASP A 257 -1.56 -18.91 14.81
C ASP A 257 -1.09 -17.44 14.90
N LEU A 258 0.01 -17.08 14.21
CA LEU A 258 0.44 -15.68 14.10
C LEU A 258 -0.61 -14.85 13.35
N LEU A 259 -1.12 -15.36 12.25
CA LEU A 259 -2.14 -14.68 11.44
C LEU A 259 -3.41 -14.43 12.25
N ASP A 260 -3.91 -15.43 12.98
CA ASP A 260 -5.08 -15.28 13.85
C ASP A 260 -4.85 -14.23 14.95
N ARG A 261 -3.69 -14.24 15.59
CA ARG A 261 -3.33 -13.27 16.63
C ARG A 261 -3.24 -11.82 16.11
N ILE A 262 -2.84 -11.63 14.87
CA ILE A 262 -2.80 -10.32 14.22
C ILE A 262 -4.21 -9.88 13.85
N ALA A 263 -4.97 -10.76 13.20
CA ALA A 263 -6.32 -10.46 12.70
C ALA A 263 -7.34 -10.27 13.84
N ASN A 264 -7.15 -10.94 14.97
CA ASN A 264 -8.04 -10.90 16.14
C ASN A 264 -7.31 -10.41 17.39
N PRO A 265 -6.79 -9.17 17.42
CA PRO A 265 -6.05 -8.66 18.54
C PRO A 265 -6.95 -8.57 19.78
N GLN A 266 -6.41 -8.94 20.94
CA GLN A 266 -7.12 -8.78 22.20
C GLN A 266 -7.41 -7.31 22.46
N VAL A 267 -8.66 -7.00 22.76
CA VAL A 267 -9.11 -5.66 23.12
C VAL A 267 -9.26 -5.54 24.64
N SER A 268 -9.04 -4.35 25.18
CA SER A 268 -9.26 -4.10 26.61
C SER A 268 -10.75 -4.08 26.95
N ASP A 269 -11.10 -4.31 28.23
CA ASP A 269 -12.47 -4.18 28.72
C ASP A 269 -13.04 -2.78 28.43
N ASP A 270 -12.23 -1.73 28.51
CA ASP A 270 -12.64 -0.36 28.19
C ASP A 270 -13.07 -0.21 26.74
N VAL A 271 -12.34 -0.77 25.78
CA VAL A 271 -12.73 -0.77 24.36
C VAL A 271 -14.05 -1.51 24.17
N LEU A 272 -14.22 -2.68 24.81
CA LEU A 272 -15.47 -3.43 24.73
C LEU A 272 -16.64 -2.65 25.33
N ARG A 273 -16.45 -1.92 26.42
CA ARG A 273 -17.47 -1.04 27.01
C ARG A 273 -17.88 0.08 26.07
N VAL A 274 -16.91 0.74 25.46
CA VAL A 274 -17.18 1.83 24.49
C VAL A 274 -17.96 1.28 23.28
N LYS A 275 -17.57 0.13 22.72
CA LYS A 275 -18.33 -0.53 21.65
C LYS A 275 -19.75 -0.90 22.10
N ALA A 276 -19.92 -1.46 23.29
CA ALA A 276 -21.24 -1.81 23.83
C ALA A 276 -22.13 -0.57 24.00
N THR A 277 -21.57 0.54 24.53
CA THR A 277 -22.29 1.81 24.65
C THR A 277 -22.69 2.33 23.27
N ALA A 278 -21.77 2.33 22.31
CA ALA A 278 -22.07 2.76 20.95
C ALA A 278 -23.19 1.94 20.30
N ILE A 279 -23.21 0.61 20.54
CA ILE A 279 -24.28 -0.27 20.03
C ILE A 279 -25.63 0.01 20.70
N THR A 280 -25.67 0.31 22.00
CA THR A 280 -26.92 0.46 22.76
C THR A 280 -27.47 1.88 22.71
N GLU A 281 -26.63 2.89 22.79
CA GLU A 281 -27.02 4.29 22.95
C GLU A 281 -27.02 5.11 21.64
N LYS A 282 -26.68 4.48 20.49
CA LYS A 282 -26.67 5.17 19.21
C LYS A 282 -28.05 5.76 18.86
N ARG A 283 -28.05 6.99 18.37
CA ARG A 283 -29.18 7.62 17.71
C ARG A 283 -29.08 7.41 16.20
N ILE A 284 -30.19 7.07 15.54
CA ILE A 284 -30.26 6.84 14.09
C ILE A 284 -31.25 7.79 13.48
N GLU A 285 -30.83 8.53 12.43
CA GLU A 285 -31.70 9.34 11.60
C GLU A 285 -31.46 9.04 10.12
N GLY A 286 -32.44 8.39 9.49
CA GLY A 286 -32.30 7.91 8.13
C GLY A 286 -31.11 6.95 7.99
N PRO A 287 -30.14 7.23 7.11
CA PRO A 287 -28.98 6.38 6.91
C PRO A 287 -27.78 6.74 7.81
N PHE A 288 -27.97 7.62 8.80
CA PHE A 288 -26.90 8.14 9.65
C PHE A 288 -27.05 7.65 11.09
N ALA A 289 -25.93 7.33 11.73
CA ALA A 289 -25.87 7.02 13.15
C ALA A 289 -24.89 7.94 13.86
N VAL A 290 -25.31 8.48 15.01
CA VAL A 290 -24.45 9.28 15.90
C VAL A 290 -24.53 8.67 17.30
N CYS A 291 -23.40 8.61 18.02
CA CYS A 291 -23.36 8.10 19.37
C CYS A 291 -22.42 8.90 20.25
N ASP A 292 -22.93 9.33 21.42
CA ASP A 292 -22.13 9.76 22.57
C ASP A 292 -21.78 8.55 23.43
N VAL A 293 -20.50 8.22 23.54
CA VAL A 293 -20.05 7.10 24.41
C VAL A 293 -19.66 7.56 25.82
N GLY A 294 -19.89 8.84 26.14
CA GLY A 294 -19.60 9.41 27.43
C GLY A 294 -18.12 9.61 27.71
N GLU A 295 -17.74 9.52 28.97
CA GLU A 295 -16.35 9.61 29.41
C GLU A 295 -15.63 8.28 29.10
N ILE A 296 -14.44 8.36 28.53
CA ILE A 296 -13.63 7.21 28.10
C ILE A 296 -12.21 7.30 28.68
N THR A 297 -11.54 6.17 28.74
CA THR A 297 -10.15 6.04 29.21
C THR A 297 -9.17 5.79 28.08
N ASN A 298 -9.69 5.51 26.86
CA ASN A 298 -8.90 5.21 25.69
C ASN A 298 -9.53 5.82 24.44
N ILE A 299 -8.86 6.82 23.84
CA ILE A 299 -9.32 7.52 22.63
C ILE A 299 -9.45 6.56 21.43
N ASP A 300 -8.57 5.56 21.34
CA ASP A 300 -8.58 4.60 20.21
C ASP A 300 -9.83 3.70 20.20
N ALA A 301 -10.63 3.70 21.27
CA ALA A 301 -11.90 2.99 21.31
C ALA A 301 -12.98 3.65 20.43
N ILE A 302 -12.90 4.98 20.23
CA ILE A 302 -13.90 5.73 19.46
C ILE A 302 -13.91 5.29 17.98
N PRO A 303 -12.78 5.30 17.24
CA PRO A 303 -12.77 4.82 15.85
C PRO A 303 -13.18 3.35 15.74
N GLN A 304 -12.78 2.48 16.67
CA GLN A 304 -13.19 1.08 16.66
C GLN A 304 -14.71 0.90 16.87
N ALA A 305 -15.33 1.73 17.69
CA ALA A 305 -16.77 1.74 17.85
C ALA A 305 -17.49 2.28 16.60
N ALA A 306 -16.91 3.26 15.91
CA ALA A 306 -17.45 3.76 14.64
C ALA A 306 -17.36 2.67 13.54
N ASP A 307 -16.26 1.92 13.47
CA ASP A 307 -16.11 0.81 12.53
C ASP A 307 -17.13 -0.29 12.81
N GLU A 308 -17.40 -0.62 14.07
CA GLU A 308 -18.43 -1.59 14.46
C GLU A 308 -19.83 -1.17 14.00
N LEU A 309 -20.22 0.10 14.22
CA LEU A 309 -21.52 0.61 13.82
C LEU A 309 -21.69 0.70 12.30
N MET A 310 -20.61 0.75 11.52
CA MET A 310 -20.69 0.69 10.06
C MET A 310 -21.22 -0.64 9.52
N HIS A 311 -21.25 -1.70 10.33
CA HIS A 311 -21.86 -2.99 9.95
C HIS A 311 -23.37 -3.01 10.13
N LEU A 312 -23.97 -1.95 10.70
CA LEU A 312 -25.40 -1.91 10.92
C LEU A 312 -26.16 -1.74 9.59
N GLU A 313 -27.18 -2.59 9.38
CA GLU A 313 -28.02 -2.54 8.18
C GLU A 313 -28.71 -1.17 8.04
N GLY A 314 -28.66 -0.59 6.83
CA GLY A 314 -29.27 0.70 6.51
C GLY A 314 -28.46 1.93 6.93
N VAL A 315 -27.37 1.76 7.65
CA VAL A 315 -26.47 2.85 8.02
C VAL A 315 -25.34 3.00 7.00
N THR A 316 -25.15 4.22 6.50
CA THR A 316 -24.13 4.54 5.51
C THR A 316 -23.07 5.53 6.00
N ALA A 317 -23.36 6.27 7.07
CA ALA A 317 -22.37 7.11 7.75
C ALA A 317 -22.59 7.09 9.26
N VAL A 318 -21.49 7.10 10.00
CA VAL A 318 -21.46 7.00 11.46
C VAL A 318 -20.54 8.06 12.03
N VAL A 319 -20.93 8.68 13.15
CA VAL A 319 -20.05 9.46 14.01
C VAL A 319 -20.16 8.96 15.43
N VAL A 320 -19.05 8.58 16.03
CA VAL A 320 -18.94 8.27 17.47
C VAL A 320 -18.09 9.34 18.10
N TYR A 321 -18.48 9.81 19.26
CA TYR A 321 -17.68 10.75 20.03
C TYR A 321 -17.73 10.42 21.53
N GLY A 322 -16.66 10.83 22.24
CA GLY A 322 -16.54 10.61 23.68
C GLY A 322 -15.57 11.62 24.30
N GLU A 323 -15.64 11.78 25.61
CA GLU A 323 -14.83 12.70 26.37
C GLU A 323 -13.62 12.00 26.97
N TYR A 324 -12.44 12.59 26.76
CA TYR A 324 -11.18 12.19 27.37
C TYR A 324 -10.40 13.43 27.82
N ASP A 325 -10.06 13.50 29.08
CA ASP A 325 -9.26 14.58 29.68
C ASP A 325 -9.77 15.99 29.29
N GLY A 326 -11.08 16.21 29.46
CA GLY A 326 -11.73 17.50 29.16
C GLY A 326 -11.82 17.86 27.68
N THR A 327 -11.58 16.91 26.79
CA THR A 327 -11.70 17.06 25.35
C THR A 327 -12.66 16.01 24.78
N ILE A 328 -13.61 16.44 23.97
CA ILE A 328 -14.44 15.54 23.19
C ILE A 328 -13.68 15.16 21.93
N HIS A 329 -13.47 13.87 21.75
CA HIS A 329 -12.87 13.31 20.56
C HIS A 329 -13.97 12.71 19.67
N LEU A 330 -13.87 12.95 18.35
CA LEU A 330 -14.82 12.45 17.36
C LEU A 330 -14.12 11.52 16.36
N SER A 331 -14.81 10.49 15.95
CA SER A 331 -14.42 9.67 14.80
C SER A 331 -15.63 9.40 13.91
N GLY A 332 -15.48 9.65 12.62
CA GLY A 332 -16.53 9.42 11.63
C GLY A 332 -16.09 8.45 10.55
N ARG A 333 -17.07 7.67 10.06
CA ARG A 333 -16.92 6.74 8.95
C ARG A 333 -18.04 6.92 7.95
N SER A 334 -17.76 6.78 6.65
CA SER A 334 -18.77 6.79 5.60
C SER A 334 -18.45 5.75 4.53
N ARG A 335 -19.49 5.06 4.05
CA ARG A 335 -19.48 4.27 2.82
C ARG A 335 -20.30 4.90 1.70
N ASP A 336 -20.87 6.07 1.95
CA ASP A 336 -21.69 6.83 0.99
C ASP A 336 -20.83 7.93 0.34
N ASP A 337 -20.63 7.86 -0.96
CA ASP A 337 -19.81 8.84 -1.71
C ASP A 337 -20.41 10.24 -1.73
N ARG A 338 -21.66 10.40 -1.29
CA ARG A 338 -22.33 11.71 -1.13
C ARG A 338 -21.97 12.41 0.19
N VAL A 339 -21.39 11.67 1.14
CA VAL A 339 -20.98 12.17 2.45
C VAL A 339 -19.46 12.24 2.52
N HIS A 340 -18.90 13.42 2.37
CA HIS A 340 -17.46 13.64 2.62
C HIS A 340 -17.24 13.81 4.13
N MET A 341 -16.84 12.73 4.82
CA MET A 341 -16.78 12.69 6.29
C MET A 341 -15.93 13.81 6.90
N GLY A 342 -14.76 14.08 6.34
CA GLY A 342 -13.88 15.15 6.85
C GLY A 342 -14.48 16.55 6.74
N GLU A 343 -15.30 16.82 5.70
CA GLU A 343 -16.03 18.09 5.54
C GLU A 343 -17.22 18.16 6.50
N ALA A 344 -17.99 17.08 6.62
CA ALA A 344 -19.13 17.02 7.54
C ALA A 344 -18.69 17.28 8.97
N LEU A 345 -17.63 16.63 9.45
CA LEU A 345 -17.12 16.87 10.80
C LEU A 345 -16.61 18.31 10.98
N ARG A 346 -15.95 18.88 9.97
CA ARG A 346 -15.49 20.28 10.02
C ARG A 346 -16.67 21.23 10.14
N HIS A 347 -17.73 21.03 9.37
CA HIS A 347 -18.95 21.85 9.44
C HIS A 347 -19.65 21.74 10.79
N ALA A 348 -19.72 20.54 11.38
CA ALA A 348 -20.36 20.33 12.67
C ALA A 348 -19.71 21.11 13.82
N VAL A 349 -18.40 21.41 13.71
CA VAL A 349 -17.63 22.11 14.76
C VAL A 349 -17.20 23.53 14.41
N ASP A 350 -17.55 24.03 13.23
CA ASP A 350 -17.02 25.30 12.66
C ASP A 350 -17.27 26.51 13.57
N ASP A 351 -18.41 26.56 14.25
CA ASP A 351 -18.79 27.64 15.18
C ASP A 351 -18.23 27.47 16.60
N ILE A 352 -17.54 26.34 16.89
CA ILE A 352 -17.02 26.11 18.22
C ILE A 352 -15.56 26.56 18.30
N PRO A 353 -15.25 27.53 19.16
CA PRO A 353 -13.91 28.09 19.28
C PRO A 353 -12.89 26.97 19.61
N MET A 354 -11.73 27.03 18.95
CA MET A 354 -10.63 26.08 19.13
C MET A 354 -10.97 24.61 18.83
N ALA A 355 -12.16 24.32 18.30
CA ALA A 355 -12.46 22.99 17.76
C ALA A 355 -11.68 22.76 16.46
N ASN A 356 -11.27 21.52 16.26
CA ASN A 356 -10.58 21.11 15.05
C ASN A 356 -11.18 19.79 14.56
N ALA A 357 -11.54 19.73 13.29
CA ALA A 357 -12.00 18.49 12.65
C ALA A 357 -11.59 18.46 11.18
N GLY A 358 -11.49 17.25 10.64
CA GLY A 358 -11.11 17.07 9.25
C GLY A 358 -10.99 15.59 8.89
N GLY A 359 -10.45 15.33 7.70
CA GLY A 359 -10.27 13.96 7.19
C GLY A 359 -10.53 13.87 5.70
N HIS A 360 -10.77 12.65 5.24
CA HIS A 360 -11.02 12.30 3.86
C HIS A 360 -12.51 11.99 3.61
N ALA A 361 -12.85 11.60 2.39
CA ALA A 361 -14.22 11.31 2.02
C ALA A 361 -14.87 10.22 2.91
N ARG A 362 -14.13 9.15 3.23
CA ARG A 362 -14.68 7.99 3.95
C ARG A 362 -14.40 7.96 5.45
N MET A 363 -13.46 8.74 5.93
CA MET A 363 -13.09 8.81 7.34
C MET A 363 -12.70 10.22 7.77
N GLY A 364 -13.01 10.56 9.01
CA GLY A 364 -12.64 11.82 9.61
C GLY A 364 -12.55 11.72 11.12
N GLY A 365 -11.93 12.73 11.71
CA GLY A 365 -11.80 12.86 13.16
C GLY A 365 -11.86 14.32 13.58
N GLY A 366 -12.03 14.56 14.87
CA GLY A 366 -12.07 15.91 15.41
C GLY A 366 -11.90 15.94 16.92
N GLN A 367 -11.70 17.14 17.41
CA GLN A 367 -11.56 17.45 18.83
C GLN A 367 -12.29 18.75 19.18
N VAL A 368 -12.99 18.74 20.31
CA VAL A 368 -13.73 19.91 20.83
C VAL A 368 -13.47 19.98 22.33
N SER A 369 -13.11 21.16 22.85
CA SER A 369 -12.96 21.36 24.28
C SER A 369 -14.32 21.29 25.00
N VAL A 370 -14.38 20.53 26.09
CA VAL A 370 -15.56 20.46 26.96
C VAL A 370 -15.90 21.81 27.57
N ASP A 371 -14.90 22.62 27.91
CA ASP A 371 -15.11 24.00 28.41
C ASP A 371 -15.88 24.85 27.39
N HIS A 372 -15.50 24.78 26.12
CA HIS A 372 -16.19 25.52 25.07
C HIS A 372 -17.60 24.97 24.80
N MET A 373 -17.80 23.68 24.92
CA MET A 373 -19.13 23.07 24.89
C MET A 373 -20.02 23.59 26.03
N ASN A 374 -19.46 23.78 27.21
CA ASN A 374 -20.16 24.28 28.39
C ASN A 374 -20.30 25.83 28.44
N GLY A 375 -19.88 26.53 27.39
CA GLY A 375 -19.95 28.02 27.36
C GLY A 375 -18.90 28.69 28.22
N ILE A 376 -17.79 28.02 28.52
CA ILE A 376 -16.65 28.61 29.23
C ILE A 376 -15.68 29.17 28.20
N GLY A 377 -15.25 30.40 28.38
CA GLY A 377 -14.37 31.10 27.44
C GLY A 377 -15.16 31.88 26.37
N PRO A 378 -14.68 31.91 25.11
CA PRO A 378 -15.32 32.70 24.04
C PRO A 378 -16.54 32.02 23.41
N SER A 379 -17.01 30.89 23.92
CA SER A 379 -18.15 30.12 23.40
C SER A 379 -19.45 30.48 24.12
N ASP A 380 -20.57 30.46 23.37
CA ASP A 380 -21.91 30.53 23.96
C ASP A 380 -22.38 29.19 24.57
N GLY A 381 -21.61 28.14 24.37
CA GLY A 381 -21.93 26.78 24.76
C GLY A 381 -22.88 26.08 23.80
N ILE A 382 -22.82 24.76 23.80
CA ILE A 382 -23.70 23.89 23.04
C ILE A 382 -24.00 22.62 23.84
N SER A 383 -25.26 22.29 23.97
CA SER A 383 -25.64 21.06 24.66
C SER A 383 -25.30 19.81 23.84
N ARG A 384 -25.06 18.67 24.48
CA ARG A 384 -24.80 17.41 23.77
C ARG A 384 -25.90 17.01 22.78
N PRO A 385 -27.20 17.13 23.11
CA PRO A 385 -28.25 16.90 22.13
C PRO A 385 -28.20 17.83 20.91
N GLU A 386 -27.92 19.11 21.12
CA GLU A 386 -27.77 20.09 20.03
C GLU A 386 -26.51 19.78 19.19
N PHE A 387 -25.44 19.31 19.78
CA PHE A 387 -24.26 18.86 19.07
C PHE A 387 -24.54 17.65 18.18
N GLU A 388 -25.32 16.67 18.69
CA GLU A 388 -25.80 15.55 17.88
C GLU A 388 -26.64 16.01 16.70
N ASP A 389 -27.58 16.94 16.90
CA ASP A 389 -28.40 17.50 15.83
C ASP A 389 -27.53 18.16 14.75
N ARG A 390 -26.49 18.88 15.15
CA ARG A 390 -25.50 19.45 14.20
C ARG A 390 -24.73 18.37 13.43
N LEU A 391 -24.35 17.30 14.08
CA LEU A 391 -23.69 16.17 13.42
C LEU A 391 -24.61 15.54 12.37
N PHE A 392 -25.90 15.34 12.69
CA PHE A 392 -26.88 14.82 11.72
C PHE A 392 -27.09 15.80 10.55
N ALA A 393 -27.26 17.09 10.82
CA ALA A 393 -27.40 18.11 9.79
C ALA A 393 -26.17 18.14 8.86
N ALA A 394 -24.98 18.07 9.42
CA ALA A 394 -23.74 18.06 8.66
C ALA A 394 -23.60 16.78 7.79
N LEU A 395 -24.00 15.61 8.30
CA LEU A 395 -24.02 14.37 7.53
C LEU A 395 -25.07 14.41 6.40
N ALA A 396 -26.19 15.09 6.62
CA ALA A 396 -27.22 15.32 5.60
C ALA A 396 -26.85 16.38 4.56
N GLY A 397 -25.74 17.10 4.76
CA GLY A 397 -25.32 18.21 3.91
C GLY A 397 -26.17 19.47 4.13
N GLU A 398 -26.87 19.58 5.26
CA GLU A 398 -27.59 20.76 5.68
C GLU A 398 -26.63 21.74 6.37
N ARG A 399 -26.76 23.04 6.07
CA ARG A 399 -25.90 24.11 6.65
C ARG A 399 -26.54 24.73 7.87
#